data_d36cc9b8f0636523ede59a51c874c466
#
_entry.id   d36cc9b8f0636523ede59a51c874c466
#
_cell.length_a   1.000
_cell.length_b   1.000
_cell.length_c   1.000
_cell.angle_alpha   90.00
_cell.angle_beta   90.00
_cell.angle_gamma   90.00
#
_symmetry.space_group_name_H-M   'P 1'
#
loop_
_entity.id
_entity.type
_entity.pdbx_description
1 polymer ?
#
loop_
_entity_poly.entity_id
_entity_poly.type
_entity_poly.pdbx_seq_one_letter_code
_entity_poly.pdbx_strand_id
1 'polypeptide(L)'
;MSAGLLHGATHQKPARFQVISDKRIKHPSSFGDVEIDYIYKKSVLNLPTQDFTVATGYLKVATPELVALDLFIYPDHAGGLNHFATVFSELIETLDPIKLIELAKNINSECQLQRIGYILDHIDLMDEDDAEITINALAQHVQKNKPNYLPLASEISKTGYPRCKKWRIIENTEIESDL
;
A
#
# COMPACT_ATOMS: atom_id res chain seq x y z
N MET A 1 6.20 4.15 3.25
CA MET A 1 6.80 3.58 4.49
C MET A 1 6.62 4.45 5.72
N SER A 2 7.03 5.74 5.75
CA SER A 2 6.92 6.57 6.98
C SER A 2 5.51 6.71 7.53
N ALA A 3 4.48 6.80 6.68
CA ALA A 3 3.09 6.77 7.13
C ALA A 3 2.70 5.42 7.74
N GLY A 4 3.12 4.29 7.14
CA GLY A 4 2.90 2.96 7.72
C GLY A 4 3.50 2.81 9.12
N LEU A 5 4.72 3.33 9.34
CA LEU A 5 5.34 3.37 10.66
C LEU A 5 4.49 4.16 11.68
N LEU A 6 3.93 5.31 11.27
CA LEU A 6 3.08 6.13 12.14
C LEU A 6 1.74 5.48 12.46
N HIS A 7 1.24 4.59 11.60
CA HIS A 7 0.08 3.74 11.87
C HIS A 7 0.41 2.47 12.66
N GLY A 8 1.68 2.26 13.01
CA GLY A 8 2.11 1.02 13.68
C GLY A 8 2.28 -0.18 12.75
N ALA A 9 2.03 0.00 11.45
CA ALA A 9 2.05 -1.07 10.44
C ALA A 9 3.47 -1.50 10.00
N THR A 10 4.48 -1.11 10.70
CA THR A 10 5.86 -1.59 10.54
C THR A 10 6.73 -1.16 11.71
N HIS A 11 7.58 -2.06 12.17
CA HIS A 11 8.61 -1.76 13.18
C HIS A 11 9.93 -1.27 12.55
N GLN A 12 10.06 -1.41 11.23
CA GLN A 12 11.25 -0.97 10.51
C GLN A 12 11.18 0.54 10.26
N LYS A 13 12.07 1.28 10.91
CA LYS A 13 12.24 2.71 10.62
C LYS A 13 12.89 2.87 9.24
N PRO A 14 12.26 3.58 8.30
CA PRO A 14 12.94 3.92 7.05
C PRO A 14 14.19 4.76 7.37
N ALA A 15 15.26 4.54 6.63
CA ALA A 15 16.53 5.29 6.80
C ALA A 15 16.32 6.81 6.64
N ARG A 16 15.30 7.20 5.86
CA ARG A 16 14.88 8.58 5.66
C ARG A 16 13.39 8.71 5.79
N PHE A 17 12.92 9.80 6.39
CA PHE A 17 11.50 10.08 6.51
C PHE A 17 10.92 10.48 5.13
N GLN A 18 9.92 9.77 4.66
CA GLN A 18 9.35 9.97 3.34
C GLN A 18 8.14 10.92 3.39
N VAL A 19 8.20 11.96 2.56
CA VAL A 19 7.14 12.97 2.44
C VAL A 19 6.69 13.07 0.99
N ILE A 20 5.37 13.02 0.77
CA ILE A 20 4.79 13.27 -0.54
C ILE A 20 4.59 14.78 -0.72
N SER A 21 5.02 15.32 -1.86
CA SER A 21 4.95 16.74 -2.18
C SER A 21 4.47 16.98 -3.62
N ASP A 22 3.69 18.04 -3.83
CA ASP A 22 3.33 18.54 -5.15
C ASP A 22 4.45 19.36 -5.81
N LYS A 23 5.53 19.64 -5.07
CA LYS A 23 6.74 20.29 -5.58
C LYS A 23 7.81 19.25 -5.89
N ARG A 24 8.50 19.45 -7.02
CA ARG A 24 9.65 18.61 -7.41
C ARG A 24 10.89 19.04 -6.62
N ILE A 25 11.12 18.39 -5.48
CA ILE A 25 12.31 18.60 -4.66
C ILE A 25 13.32 17.51 -5.04
N LYS A 26 14.46 17.90 -5.56
CA LYS A 26 15.45 16.97 -6.14
C LYS A 26 16.43 16.39 -5.10
N HIS A 27 16.58 17.03 -3.98
CA HIS A 27 17.56 16.64 -2.95
C HIS A 27 16.85 16.39 -1.62
N PRO A 28 17.28 15.38 -0.86
CA PRO A 28 16.84 15.21 0.51
C PRO A 28 17.13 16.47 1.33
N SER A 29 16.35 16.68 2.37
CA SER A 29 16.57 17.74 3.35
C SER A 29 16.92 17.13 4.69
N SER A 30 17.82 17.76 5.44
CA SER A 30 18.17 17.33 6.79
C SER A 30 17.76 18.39 7.80
N PHE A 31 17.08 17.95 8.87
CA PHE A 31 16.68 18.79 9.99
C PHE A 31 17.11 18.10 11.30
N GLY A 32 18.25 18.51 11.85
CA GLY A 32 18.90 17.81 12.95
C GLY A 32 19.26 16.38 12.51
N ASP A 33 18.79 15.39 13.25
CA ASP A 33 19.04 13.96 12.98
C ASP A 33 18.00 13.32 12.01
N VAL A 34 17.07 14.12 11.48
CA VAL A 34 16.03 13.63 10.57
C VAL A 34 16.39 13.96 9.13
N GLU A 35 16.59 12.95 8.31
CA GLU A 35 16.67 13.07 6.86
C GLU A 35 15.30 12.86 6.22
N ILE A 36 14.94 13.71 5.24
CA ILE A 36 13.66 13.67 4.54
C ILE A 36 13.88 13.45 3.06
N ASP A 37 13.27 12.39 2.53
CA ASP A 37 13.11 12.13 1.11
C ASP A 37 11.76 12.63 0.60
N TYR A 38 11.75 13.27 -0.56
CA TYR A 38 10.55 13.82 -1.16
C TYR A 38 10.10 13.00 -2.36
N ILE A 39 8.86 12.52 -2.31
CA ILE A 39 8.21 11.80 -3.41
C ILE A 39 7.26 12.78 -4.10
N TYR A 40 7.50 13.03 -5.39
CA TYR A 40 6.65 13.93 -6.16
C TYR A 40 5.32 13.27 -6.55
N LYS A 41 4.20 13.95 -6.24
CA LYS A 41 2.86 13.56 -6.68
C LYS A 41 2.04 14.81 -7.04
N LYS A 42 1.57 14.89 -8.27
CA LYS A 42 0.92 16.08 -8.85
C LYS A 42 -0.32 16.58 -8.09
N SER A 43 -1.08 15.70 -7.44
CA SER A 43 -2.37 16.02 -6.81
C SER A 43 -2.40 15.55 -5.35
N VAL A 44 -1.55 16.13 -4.50
CA VAL A 44 -1.47 15.76 -3.08
C VAL A 44 -2.63 16.31 -2.25
N LEU A 45 -3.11 17.52 -2.58
CA LEU A 45 -4.07 18.26 -1.74
C LEU A 45 -5.43 17.58 -1.57
N ASN A 46 -5.81 16.68 -2.46
CA ASN A 46 -7.10 15.97 -2.43
C ASN A 46 -6.98 14.52 -1.91
N LEU A 47 -5.80 14.13 -1.42
CA LEU A 47 -5.59 12.80 -0.88
C LEU A 47 -6.04 12.75 0.59
N PRO A 48 -6.64 11.63 1.04
CA PRO A 48 -7.10 11.50 2.41
C PRO A 48 -5.92 11.45 3.38
N THR A 49 -5.97 12.28 4.41
CA THR A 49 -4.98 12.35 5.48
C THR A 49 -5.66 12.44 6.84
N GLN A 50 -4.96 12.02 7.88
CA GLN A 50 -5.32 12.22 9.28
C GLN A 50 -4.26 13.06 9.96
N ASP A 51 -4.66 13.83 10.98
CA ASP A 51 -3.77 14.67 11.76
C ASP A 51 -3.22 13.87 12.96
N PHE A 52 -1.89 13.69 12.97
CA PHE A 52 -1.18 13.10 14.10
C PHE A 52 -0.58 14.21 14.97
N THR A 53 -0.84 14.15 16.26
CA THR A 53 -0.25 15.10 17.22
C THR A 53 1.24 14.78 17.43
N VAL A 54 2.07 15.78 17.25
CA VAL A 54 3.52 15.73 17.50
C VAL A 54 3.91 16.89 18.42
N ALA A 55 5.13 16.85 18.96
CA ALA A 55 5.59 17.87 19.93
C ALA A 55 5.51 19.32 19.42
N THR A 56 5.55 19.53 18.11
CA THR A 56 5.57 20.85 17.45
C THR A 56 4.23 21.20 16.77
N GLY A 57 3.17 20.40 16.96
CA GLY A 57 1.86 20.62 16.34
C GLY A 57 1.25 19.37 15.73
N TYR A 58 0.77 19.45 14.49
CA TYR A 58 0.11 18.35 13.79
C TYR A 58 0.87 17.98 12.53
N LEU A 59 0.98 16.68 12.30
CA LEU A 59 1.53 16.11 11.08
C LEU A 59 0.40 15.46 10.27
N LYS A 60 0.23 15.87 9.01
CA LYS A 60 -0.71 15.22 8.08
C LYS A 60 -0.12 13.91 7.58
N VAL A 61 -0.75 12.81 7.93
CA VAL A 61 -0.32 11.45 7.59
C VAL A 61 -1.35 10.85 6.64
N ALA A 62 -0.91 10.15 5.59
CA ALA A 62 -1.78 9.41 4.69
C ALA A 62 -2.64 8.41 5.48
N THR A 63 -3.93 8.28 5.13
CA THR A 63 -4.80 7.27 5.77
C THR A 63 -4.30 5.84 5.48
N PRO A 64 -4.71 4.82 6.25
CA PRO A 64 -4.33 3.42 5.99
C PRO A 64 -4.61 2.99 4.56
N GLU A 65 -5.76 3.37 3.98
CA GLU A 65 -6.14 3.04 2.61
C GLU A 65 -5.20 3.68 1.58
N LEU A 66 -4.78 4.92 1.82
CA LEU A 66 -3.82 5.57 0.93
C LEU A 66 -2.43 4.95 1.06
N VAL A 67 -2.01 4.56 2.26
CA VAL A 67 -0.76 3.81 2.48
C VAL A 67 -0.80 2.50 1.71
N ALA A 68 -1.88 1.72 1.82
CA ALA A 68 -2.05 0.46 1.11
C ALA A 68 -1.89 0.61 -0.41
N LEU A 69 -2.47 1.65 -1.01
CA LEU A 69 -2.33 1.92 -2.45
C LEU A 69 -0.93 2.43 -2.83
N ASP A 70 -0.36 3.32 -2.02
CA ASP A 70 0.94 3.94 -2.29
C ASP A 70 2.11 2.94 -2.22
N LEU A 71 2.00 1.83 -1.47
CA LEU A 71 2.99 0.75 -1.49
C LEU A 71 3.20 0.19 -2.91
N PHE A 72 2.12 0.02 -3.68
CA PHE A 72 2.21 -0.45 -5.07
C PHE A 72 2.48 0.66 -6.09
N ILE A 73 2.11 1.89 -5.79
CA ILE A 73 2.35 3.03 -6.69
C ILE A 73 3.83 3.46 -6.63
N TYR A 74 4.48 3.26 -5.48
CA TYR A 74 5.88 3.65 -5.24
C TYR A 74 6.71 2.47 -4.70
N PRO A 75 6.88 1.37 -5.47
CA PRO A 75 7.54 0.15 -4.98
C PRO A 75 9.00 0.38 -4.54
N ASP A 76 9.71 1.27 -5.21
CA ASP A 76 11.10 1.63 -4.88
C ASP A 76 11.26 2.25 -3.48
N HIS A 77 10.17 2.85 -2.97
CA HIS A 77 10.13 3.46 -1.64
C HIS A 77 9.51 2.55 -0.58
N ALA A 78 9.08 1.36 -0.96
CA ALA A 78 8.26 0.49 -0.13
C ALA A 78 8.94 -0.82 0.29
N GLY A 79 10.15 -1.11 -0.20
CA GLY A 79 10.94 -2.26 0.25
C GLY A 79 10.63 -3.61 -0.41
N GLY A 80 9.76 -3.63 -1.46
CA GLY A 80 9.43 -4.84 -2.21
C GLY A 80 8.21 -5.61 -1.68
N LEU A 81 7.81 -6.66 -2.39
CA LEU A 81 6.56 -7.40 -2.14
C LEU A 81 6.50 -8.10 -0.79
N ASN A 82 7.61 -8.68 -0.31
CA ASN A 82 7.64 -9.35 0.99
C ASN A 82 7.41 -8.36 2.14
N HIS A 83 8.00 -7.17 2.01
CA HIS A 83 7.77 -6.10 2.97
C HIS A 83 6.32 -5.57 2.92
N PHE A 84 5.67 -5.59 1.75
CA PHE A 84 4.23 -5.26 1.64
C PHE A 84 3.40 -6.24 2.45
N ALA A 85 3.70 -7.54 2.39
CA ALA A 85 3.01 -8.56 3.17
C ALA A 85 3.05 -8.23 4.67
N THR A 86 4.24 -7.91 5.20
CA THR A 86 4.39 -7.50 6.60
C THR A 86 3.63 -6.23 6.95
N VAL A 87 3.65 -5.21 6.07
CA VAL A 87 2.90 -3.97 6.31
C VAL A 87 1.39 -4.21 6.28
N PHE A 88 0.90 -5.07 5.38
CA PHE A 88 -0.53 -5.38 5.28
C PHE A 88 -1.04 -6.19 6.46
N SER A 89 -0.25 -7.13 7.02
CA SER A 89 -0.64 -7.90 8.20
C SER A 89 -0.95 -7.01 9.41
N GLU A 90 -0.24 -5.90 9.55
CA GLU A 90 -0.45 -4.93 10.62
C GLU A 90 -1.51 -3.85 10.27
N LEU A 91 -1.57 -3.48 8.97
CA LEU A 91 -2.46 -2.40 8.52
C LEU A 91 -3.93 -2.83 8.47
N ILE A 92 -4.19 -4.15 8.35
CA ILE A 92 -5.51 -4.72 8.12
C ILE A 92 -6.51 -4.32 9.21
N GLU A 93 -6.08 -4.25 10.48
CA GLU A 93 -6.91 -3.88 11.62
C GLU A 93 -7.52 -2.47 11.52
N THR A 94 -6.86 -1.58 10.78
CA THR A 94 -7.27 -0.16 10.64
C THR A 94 -7.82 0.18 9.26
N LEU A 95 -7.82 -0.79 8.34
CA LEU A 95 -8.15 -0.59 6.94
C LEU A 95 -9.66 -0.77 6.69
N ASP A 96 -10.32 0.27 6.19
CA ASP A 96 -11.72 0.21 5.75
C ASP A 96 -11.80 -0.19 4.27
N PRO A 97 -12.30 -1.39 3.93
CA PRO A 97 -12.33 -1.87 2.55
C PRO A 97 -13.21 -1.03 1.63
N ILE A 98 -14.27 -0.39 2.15
CA ILE A 98 -15.15 0.48 1.35
C ILE A 98 -14.40 1.75 0.96
N LYS A 99 -13.73 2.38 1.92
CA LYS A 99 -12.90 3.57 1.67
C LYS A 99 -11.74 3.27 0.74
N LEU A 100 -11.11 2.09 0.90
CA LEU A 100 -10.04 1.64 0.02
C LEU A 100 -10.51 1.53 -1.43
N ILE A 101 -11.66 0.90 -1.68
CA ILE A 101 -12.24 0.75 -3.01
C ILE A 101 -12.61 2.11 -3.61
N GLU A 102 -13.24 2.98 -2.83
CA GLU A 102 -13.61 4.33 -3.28
C GLU A 102 -12.37 5.18 -3.60
N LEU A 103 -11.36 5.13 -2.75
CA LEU A 103 -10.10 5.84 -2.98
C LEU A 103 -9.41 5.35 -4.25
N ALA A 104 -9.31 4.03 -4.43
CA ALA A 104 -8.70 3.42 -5.61
C ALA A 104 -9.37 3.87 -6.91
N LYS A 105 -10.71 3.99 -6.93
CA LYS A 105 -11.47 4.57 -8.06
C LYS A 105 -11.12 6.04 -8.29
N ASN A 106 -11.14 6.84 -7.24
CA ASN A 106 -10.91 8.28 -7.32
C ASN A 106 -9.52 8.64 -7.85
N ILE A 107 -8.52 7.81 -7.56
CA ILE A 107 -7.14 8.03 -8.02
C ILE A 107 -6.75 7.17 -9.23
N ASN A 108 -7.73 6.49 -9.86
CA ASN A 108 -7.52 5.57 -11.00
C ASN A 108 -6.49 4.47 -10.72
N SER A 109 -6.54 3.88 -9.53
CA SER A 109 -5.61 2.84 -9.08
C SER A 109 -6.32 1.53 -8.72
N GLU A 110 -7.49 1.25 -9.32
CA GLU A 110 -8.28 0.04 -9.05
C GLU A 110 -7.50 -1.27 -9.33
N CYS A 111 -6.53 -1.23 -10.24
CA CYS A 111 -5.67 -2.38 -10.50
C CYS A 111 -4.85 -2.81 -9.28
N GLN A 112 -4.59 -1.92 -8.33
CA GLN A 112 -3.89 -2.27 -7.10
C GLN A 112 -4.76 -3.10 -6.16
N LEU A 113 -6.09 -2.97 -6.22
CA LEU A 113 -7.02 -3.79 -5.42
C LEU A 113 -6.87 -5.29 -5.70
N GLN A 114 -6.52 -5.66 -6.95
CA GLN A 114 -6.24 -7.05 -7.30
C GLN A 114 -5.00 -7.59 -6.57
N ARG A 115 -3.93 -6.79 -6.51
CA ARG A 115 -2.67 -7.15 -5.82
C ARG A 115 -2.85 -7.17 -4.31
N ILE A 116 -3.50 -6.15 -3.75
CA ILE A 116 -3.79 -6.07 -2.32
C ILE A 116 -4.60 -7.29 -1.89
N GLY A 117 -5.70 -7.57 -2.57
CA GLY A 117 -6.53 -8.72 -2.26
C GLY A 117 -5.81 -10.05 -2.41
N TYR A 118 -4.96 -10.20 -3.46
CA TYR A 118 -4.14 -11.39 -3.65
C TYR A 118 -3.15 -11.58 -2.49
N ILE A 119 -2.45 -10.54 -2.06
CA ILE A 119 -1.50 -10.62 -0.95
C ILE A 119 -2.23 -11.00 0.34
N LEU A 120 -3.29 -10.29 0.71
CA LEU A 120 -4.06 -10.57 1.92
C LEU A 120 -4.63 -11.99 1.97
N ASP A 121 -4.97 -12.57 0.82
CA ASP A 121 -5.52 -13.93 0.68
C ASP A 121 -4.43 -15.04 0.74
N HIS A 122 -3.14 -14.69 0.73
CA HIS A 122 -2.02 -15.63 0.63
C HIS A 122 -0.95 -15.44 1.71
N ILE A 123 -1.16 -14.54 2.65
CA ILE A 123 -0.27 -14.36 3.80
C ILE A 123 -0.97 -14.79 5.09
N ASP A 124 -0.20 -15.21 6.07
CA ASP A 124 -0.71 -15.47 7.41
C ASP A 124 -1.04 -14.13 8.09
N LEU A 125 -2.28 -13.97 8.53
CA LEU A 125 -2.79 -12.74 9.15
C LEU A 125 -3.09 -13.02 10.62
N MET A 126 -2.70 -12.11 11.51
CA MET A 126 -2.94 -12.25 12.95
C MET A 126 -4.41 -12.07 13.31
N ASP A 127 -5.13 -11.19 12.59
CA ASP A 127 -6.57 -10.99 12.75
C ASP A 127 -7.32 -11.53 11.53
N GLU A 128 -7.82 -12.78 11.66
CA GLU A 128 -8.52 -13.48 10.58
C GLU A 128 -9.88 -12.84 10.27
N ASP A 129 -10.59 -12.29 11.26
CA ASP A 129 -11.95 -11.77 11.10
C ASP A 129 -11.96 -10.47 10.29
N ASP A 130 -11.14 -9.48 10.62
CA ASP A 130 -11.04 -8.22 9.88
C ASP A 130 -10.43 -8.42 8.49
N ALA A 131 -9.48 -9.36 8.38
CA ALA A 131 -8.92 -9.77 7.10
C ALA A 131 -9.98 -10.38 6.18
N GLU A 132 -10.82 -11.28 6.67
CA GLU A 132 -11.87 -11.92 5.88
C GLU A 132 -12.87 -10.91 5.33
N ILE A 133 -13.29 -9.93 6.13
CA ILE A 133 -14.18 -8.84 5.71
C ILE A 133 -13.56 -8.09 4.52
N THR A 134 -12.31 -7.70 4.65
CA THR A 134 -11.60 -6.95 3.62
C THR A 134 -11.36 -7.78 2.36
N ILE A 135 -10.89 -9.03 2.50
CA ILE A 135 -10.69 -9.96 1.39
C ILE A 135 -12.00 -10.18 0.62
N ASN A 136 -13.11 -10.42 1.33
CA ASN A 136 -14.40 -10.64 0.70
C ASN A 136 -14.91 -9.41 -0.06
N ALA A 137 -14.78 -8.21 0.51
CA ALA A 137 -15.17 -6.96 -0.16
C ALA A 137 -14.36 -6.72 -1.45
N LEU A 138 -13.04 -6.90 -1.39
CA LEU A 138 -12.15 -6.76 -2.55
C LEU A 138 -12.44 -7.83 -3.62
N ALA A 139 -12.65 -9.10 -3.22
CA ALA A 139 -12.96 -10.18 -4.13
C ALA A 139 -14.29 -9.93 -4.89
N GLN A 140 -15.32 -9.47 -4.18
CA GLN A 140 -16.60 -9.09 -4.80
C GLN A 140 -16.41 -7.95 -5.81
N HIS A 141 -15.60 -6.94 -5.47
CA HIS A 141 -15.31 -5.84 -6.37
C HIS A 141 -14.60 -6.32 -7.66
N VAL A 142 -13.55 -7.14 -7.52
CA VAL A 142 -12.80 -7.71 -8.65
C VAL A 142 -13.67 -8.61 -9.52
N GLN A 143 -14.48 -9.47 -8.92
CA GLN A 143 -15.38 -10.37 -9.65
C GLN A 143 -16.48 -9.63 -10.40
N LYS A 144 -17.03 -8.58 -9.82
CA LYS A 144 -18.06 -7.73 -10.46
C LYS A 144 -17.52 -6.99 -11.67
N ASN A 145 -16.33 -6.36 -11.53
CA ASN A 145 -15.76 -5.50 -12.57
C ASN A 145 -14.95 -6.28 -13.62
N LYS A 146 -14.53 -7.51 -13.32
CA LYS A 146 -13.75 -8.40 -14.19
C LYS A 146 -12.58 -7.70 -14.91
N PRO A 147 -11.68 -7.03 -14.17
CA PRO A 147 -10.54 -6.32 -14.77
C PRO A 147 -9.62 -7.29 -15.54
N ASN A 148 -8.73 -6.76 -16.33
CA ASN A 148 -7.72 -7.57 -17.01
C ASN A 148 -6.78 -8.26 -16.01
N TYR A 149 -6.18 -9.38 -16.42
CA TYR A 149 -5.11 -10.01 -15.67
C TYR A 149 -3.88 -9.10 -15.64
N LEU A 150 -3.29 -8.94 -14.47
CA LEU A 150 -2.05 -8.20 -14.29
C LEU A 150 -1.01 -9.03 -13.51
N PRO A 151 0.29 -8.83 -13.74
CA PRO A 151 1.33 -9.54 -13.00
C PRO A 151 1.35 -9.06 -11.53
N LEU A 152 1.68 -9.97 -10.62
CA LEU A 152 1.89 -9.63 -9.22
C LEU A 152 3.09 -8.69 -9.08
N ALA A 153 4.23 -9.07 -9.63
CA ALA A 153 5.42 -8.24 -9.77
C ALA A 153 5.46 -7.61 -11.18
N SER A 154 5.37 -6.28 -11.25
CA SER A 154 5.28 -5.56 -12.54
C SER A 154 6.58 -5.58 -13.34
N GLU A 155 7.71 -5.75 -12.67
CA GLU A 155 9.07 -5.78 -13.24
C GLU A 155 9.45 -7.16 -13.81
N ILE A 156 8.72 -8.22 -13.46
CA ILE A 156 8.96 -9.58 -13.91
C ILE A 156 8.07 -9.90 -15.12
N SER A 157 8.61 -10.68 -16.08
CA SER A 157 7.81 -11.16 -17.22
C SER A 157 6.53 -11.83 -16.78
N LYS A 158 5.45 -11.59 -17.51
CA LYS A 158 4.12 -12.18 -17.26
C LYS A 158 3.86 -13.48 -18.02
N THR A 159 4.83 -13.96 -18.82
CA THR A 159 4.65 -15.09 -19.73
C THR A 159 5.06 -16.41 -19.07
N GLY A 160 4.20 -17.42 -19.19
CA GLY A 160 4.49 -18.77 -18.70
C GLY A 160 4.10 -19.03 -17.23
N TYR A 161 3.55 -18.06 -16.55
CA TYR A 161 3.16 -18.19 -15.16
C TYR A 161 1.66 -18.54 -14.99
N PRO A 162 1.29 -19.22 -13.89
CA PRO A 162 -0.10 -19.52 -13.56
C PRO A 162 -0.92 -18.26 -13.31
N ARG A 163 -2.24 -18.43 -13.25
CA ARG A 163 -3.18 -17.31 -13.07
C ARG A 163 -4.18 -17.59 -11.96
N CYS A 164 -4.18 -16.74 -10.96
CA CYS A 164 -5.22 -16.71 -9.95
C CYS A 164 -6.50 -16.10 -10.53
N LYS A 165 -7.57 -16.91 -10.65
CA LYS A 165 -8.85 -16.47 -11.21
C LYS A 165 -9.60 -15.53 -10.26
N LYS A 166 -9.51 -15.75 -8.94
CA LYS A 166 -10.17 -14.98 -7.91
C LYS A 166 -9.76 -13.51 -8.01
N TRP A 167 -8.45 -13.27 -8.10
CA TRP A 167 -7.86 -11.93 -8.09
C TRP A 167 -7.48 -11.40 -9.47
N ARG A 168 -7.57 -12.25 -10.51
CA ARG A 168 -7.12 -11.95 -11.87
C ARG A 168 -5.65 -11.49 -11.90
N ILE A 169 -4.83 -12.19 -11.14
CA ILE A 169 -3.38 -12.00 -11.00
C ILE A 169 -2.65 -13.08 -11.80
N ILE A 170 -1.52 -12.71 -12.40
CA ILE A 170 -0.52 -13.63 -12.94
C ILE A 170 0.52 -13.80 -11.82
N GLU A 171 0.70 -15.05 -11.37
CA GLU A 171 1.52 -15.42 -10.21
C GLU A 171 3.00 -15.55 -10.63
N ASN A 172 3.58 -14.43 -11.05
CA ASN A 172 4.94 -14.36 -11.59
C ASN A 172 6.04 -14.16 -10.56
N THR A 173 5.69 -14.19 -9.29
CA THR A 173 6.62 -14.21 -8.15
C THR A 173 5.94 -14.88 -6.96
N GLU A 174 6.72 -15.36 -6.01
CA GLU A 174 6.26 -15.86 -4.73
C GLU A 174 6.23 -14.72 -3.70
N ILE A 175 5.37 -14.84 -2.70
CA ILE A 175 5.30 -13.94 -1.55
C ILE A 175 5.77 -14.75 -0.34
N GLU A 176 6.83 -14.31 0.29
CA GLU A 176 7.27 -14.82 1.59
C GLU A 176 7.05 -13.70 2.59
N SER A 177 6.23 -13.97 3.62
CA SER A 177 6.15 -13.04 4.74
C SER A 177 7.41 -13.19 5.60
N ASP A 178 8.05 -12.09 5.94
CA ASP A 178 9.18 -12.05 6.89
C ASP A 178 8.70 -12.13 8.38
N LEU A 179 7.54 -12.78 8.60
CA LEU A 179 6.93 -12.97 9.93
C LEU A 179 7.51 -14.19 10.62
#